data_b1daea9e570bb889cc9f7f0d81780890
#
_entry.id   b1daea9e570bb889cc9f7f0d81780890
#
_cell.length_a   1.000
_cell.length_b   1.000
_cell.length_c   1.000
_cell.angle_alpha   90.00
_cell.angle_beta   90.00
_cell.angle_gamma   90.00
#
_symmetry.space_group_name_H-M   'P 1'
#
loop_
_entity.id
_entity.type
_entity.pdbx_description
1 polymer ?
#
loop_
_entity_poly.entity_id
_entity_poly.type
_entity_poly.pdbx_seq_one_letter_code
_entity_poly.pdbx_strand_id
1 'polypeptide(L)'
;LNERLAAHHALLTRLTLRLARRSIDLARAGGLRLFAADSPAGAEQTFTLTRDATLVIAAPGGGMAPDSQNTATPLSVHLTLARPRSQARFELPDPLADPILDLRVKSATARAFFVKAGDYVQIIDVDGRQCTDFQCFSARKLDRGLEHALDVTATRSIMGHAYPMPGLHSKYYDQDLLPLIEVIQDTCGRHDAFNLACTAK
;
A
#
# COMPACT_ATOMS: atom_id res chain seq x y z
N LEU A 1 42.74 -13.86 7.86
CA LEU A 1 41.50 -14.63 7.63
C LEU A 1 41.04 -15.31 8.92
N ASN A 2 41.94 -15.95 9.66
CA ASN A 2 41.63 -16.68 10.90
C ASN A 2 41.12 -15.80 12.04
N GLU A 3 41.68 -14.61 12.24
CA GLU A 3 41.24 -13.68 13.31
C GLU A 3 39.82 -13.16 13.07
N ARG A 4 39.44 -12.86 11.83
CA ARG A 4 38.07 -12.45 11.49
C ARG A 4 37.05 -13.56 11.67
N LEU A 5 37.41 -14.79 11.30
CA LEU A 5 36.58 -15.97 11.52
C LEU A 5 36.41 -16.28 13.01
N ALA A 6 37.48 -16.14 13.83
CA ALA A 6 37.41 -16.33 15.26
C ALA A 6 36.54 -15.26 15.96
N ALA A 7 36.67 -13.99 15.54
CA ALA A 7 35.83 -12.91 16.05
C ALA A 7 34.34 -13.11 15.69
N HIS A 8 34.06 -13.53 14.47
CA HIS A 8 32.70 -13.82 14.01
C HIS A 8 32.10 -15.02 14.77
N HIS A 9 32.89 -16.06 15.00
CA HIS A 9 32.44 -17.22 15.77
C HIS A 9 32.17 -16.87 17.23
N ALA A 10 33.01 -16.05 17.87
CA ALA A 10 32.81 -15.56 19.23
C ALA A 10 31.56 -14.70 19.37
N LEU A 11 31.25 -13.88 18.36
CA LEU A 11 30.06 -13.04 18.32
C LEU A 11 28.78 -13.88 18.17
N LEU A 12 28.79 -14.88 17.29
CA LEU A 12 27.70 -15.85 17.11
C LEU A 12 27.47 -16.65 18.38
N THR A 13 28.53 -17.13 19.03
CA THR A 13 28.42 -17.88 20.30
C THR A 13 27.79 -17.02 21.41
N ARG A 14 28.23 -15.77 21.56
CA ARG A 14 27.65 -14.82 22.53
C ARG A 14 26.19 -14.53 22.24
N LEU A 15 25.81 -14.34 20.97
CA LEU A 15 24.44 -14.13 20.54
C LEU A 15 23.58 -15.37 20.84
N THR A 16 24.03 -16.55 20.48
CA THR A 16 23.34 -17.82 20.72
C THR A 16 23.09 -18.02 22.22
N LEU A 17 24.08 -17.78 23.07
CA LEU A 17 23.93 -17.90 24.52
C LEU A 17 22.92 -16.89 25.10
N ARG A 18 22.93 -15.64 24.60
CA ARG A 18 21.94 -14.62 25.01
C ARG A 18 20.52 -14.97 24.60
N LEU A 19 20.36 -15.54 23.42
CA LEU A 19 19.07 -15.98 22.90
C LEU A 19 18.56 -17.24 23.62
N ALA A 20 19.46 -18.19 23.91
CA ALA A 20 19.13 -19.38 24.67
C ALA A 20 18.62 -19.05 26.08
N ARG A 21 19.21 -18.04 26.74
CA ARG A 21 18.69 -17.51 28.02
C ARG A 21 17.27 -16.96 27.97
N ARG A 22 16.77 -16.67 26.78
CA ARG A 22 15.39 -16.21 26.49
C ARG A 22 14.55 -17.30 25.84
N SER A 23 15.01 -18.56 25.88
CA SER A 23 14.35 -19.70 25.24
C SER A 23 14.16 -19.56 23.73
N ILE A 24 15.06 -18.80 23.07
CA ILE A 24 15.06 -18.62 21.61
C ILE A 24 16.09 -19.55 21.01
N ASP A 25 15.63 -20.49 20.20
CA ASP A 25 16.44 -21.41 19.41
C ASP A 25 16.46 -20.97 17.96
N LEU A 26 17.60 -20.43 17.50
CA LEU A 26 17.74 -19.97 16.11
C LEU A 26 17.66 -21.10 15.08
N ALA A 27 17.99 -22.33 15.46
CA ALA A 27 17.90 -23.46 14.56
C ALA A 27 16.45 -23.84 14.23
N ARG A 28 15.52 -23.51 15.11
CA ARG A 28 14.09 -23.73 14.94
C ARG A 28 13.32 -22.50 14.48
N ALA A 29 13.95 -21.32 14.51
CA ALA A 29 13.32 -20.07 14.10
C ALA A 29 13.25 -20.01 12.56
N GLY A 30 12.06 -19.73 12.04
CA GLY A 30 11.93 -19.35 10.66
C GLY A 30 12.65 -18.02 10.39
N GLY A 31 13.27 -17.88 9.23
CA GLY A 31 13.96 -16.68 8.82
C GLY A 31 13.44 -16.12 7.51
N LEU A 32 13.44 -14.82 7.37
CA LEU A 32 13.22 -14.12 6.12
C LEU A 32 14.57 -13.61 5.59
N ARG A 33 14.90 -13.94 4.36
CA ARG A 33 16.05 -13.35 3.68
C ARG A 33 15.59 -12.03 3.05
N LEU A 34 16.15 -10.92 3.53
CA LEU A 34 16.01 -9.62 2.92
C LEU A 34 17.21 -9.40 2.01
N PHE A 35 16.98 -8.75 0.91
CA PHE A 35 17.98 -8.40 -0.09
C PHE A 35 18.66 -9.62 -0.75
N ALA A 36 18.88 -9.53 -2.02
CA ALA A 36 19.64 -10.48 -2.81
C ALA A 36 21.13 -10.03 -2.92
N ALA A 37 21.97 -10.88 -3.48
CA ALA A 37 23.39 -10.58 -3.64
C ALA A 37 23.66 -9.40 -4.60
N ASP A 38 22.71 -9.09 -5.47
CA ASP A 38 22.73 -8.00 -6.45
C ASP A 38 21.91 -6.78 -6.02
N SER A 39 21.45 -6.73 -4.78
CA SER A 39 20.71 -5.56 -4.28
C SER A 39 21.56 -4.30 -4.35
N PRO A 40 21.01 -3.18 -4.86
CA PRO A 40 21.75 -1.94 -4.98
C PRO A 40 22.09 -1.34 -3.61
N ALA A 41 23.17 -0.55 -3.56
CA ALA A 41 23.47 0.23 -2.38
C ALA A 41 22.32 1.17 -2.03
N GLY A 42 21.95 1.23 -0.75
CA GLY A 42 20.80 2.02 -0.28
C GLY A 42 19.46 1.30 -0.38
N ALA A 43 19.41 0.03 -0.83
CA ALA A 43 18.19 -0.76 -0.74
C ALA A 43 17.70 -0.85 0.71
N GLU A 44 16.42 -0.61 0.94
CA GLU A 44 15.82 -0.58 2.27
C GLU A 44 14.56 -1.44 2.37
N GLN A 45 14.27 -1.90 3.57
CA GLN A 45 13.01 -2.55 3.90
C GLN A 45 12.54 -2.04 5.26
N THR A 46 11.35 -1.47 5.30
CA THR A 46 10.75 -0.94 6.51
C THR A 46 9.58 -1.82 6.96
N PHE A 47 9.51 -2.09 8.26
CA PHE A 47 8.46 -2.88 8.89
C PHE A 47 7.80 -2.12 10.01
N THR A 48 6.51 -2.33 10.20
CA THR A 48 5.79 -1.96 11.41
C THR A 48 5.50 -3.23 12.20
N LEU A 49 5.89 -3.26 13.46
CA LEU A 49 5.56 -4.39 14.34
C LEU A 49 4.13 -4.25 14.85
N THR A 50 3.35 -5.30 14.69
CA THR A 50 1.95 -5.35 15.15
C THR A 50 1.82 -5.95 16.55
N ARG A 51 2.89 -6.55 17.08
CA ARG A 51 3.00 -7.13 18.41
C ARG A 51 4.41 -6.98 18.93
N ASP A 52 4.60 -7.06 20.22
CA ASP A 52 5.94 -7.11 20.82
C ASP A 52 6.72 -8.30 20.29
N ALA A 53 7.95 -8.04 19.81
CA ALA A 53 8.79 -9.06 19.20
C ALA A 53 10.27 -8.83 19.53
N THR A 54 11.04 -9.91 19.49
CA THR A 54 12.49 -9.86 19.48
C THR A 54 12.95 -10.14 18.05
N LEU A 55 13.67 -9.19 17.47
CA LEU A 55 14.24 -9.33 16.13
C LEU A 55 15.71 -9.74 16.22
N VAL A 56 16.13 -10.65 15.35
CA VAL A 56 17.52 -11.02 15.13
C VAL A 56 17.83 -10.71 13.67
N ILE A 57 18.79 -9.83 13.46
CA ILE A 57 19.21 -9.41 12.12
C ILE A 57 20.67 -9.80 11.97
N ALA A 58 21.00 -10.47 10.87
CA ALA A 58 22.35 -10.88 10.56
C ALA A 58 22.73 -10.44 9.15
N ALA A 59 23.97 -10.08 8.95
CA ALA A 59 24.56 -9.75 7.66
C ALA A 59 25.65 -10.78 7.29
N PRO A 60 25.28 -12.00 6.88
CA PRO A 60 26.25 -13.08 6.68
C PRO A 60 27.11 -12.91 5.40
N GLY A 61 26.73 -11.99 4.52
CA GLY A 61 27.25 -11.90 3.15
C GLY A 61 26.59 -12.91 2.21
N GLY A 62 27.00 -12.89 0.97
CA GLY A 62 26.57 -13.85 -0.05
C GLY A 62 27.47 -15.08 -0.13
N GLY A 63 27.13 -15.99 -1.05
CA GLY A 63 27.97 -17.14 -1.35
C GLY A 63 29.33 -16.73 -1.90
N MET A 64 30.36 -17.44 -1.52
CA MET A 64 31.74 -17.28 -2.03
C MET A 64 32.00 -18.37 -3.07
N ALA A 65 32.23 -17.97 -4.30
CA ALA A 65 32.69 -18.87 -5.38
C ALA A 65 34.04 -18.35 -5.90
N PRO A 66 34.83 -19.20 -6.62
CA PRO A 66 36.12 -18.78 -7.12
C PRO A 66 36.08 -17.54 -8.02
N ASP A 67 34.96 -17.33 -8.71
CA ASP A 67 34.70 -16.25 -9.68
C ASP A 67 33.81 -15.14 -9.11
N SER A 68 33.30 -15.28 -7.89
CA SER A 68 32.35 -14.37 -7.28
C SER A 68 32.60 -14.26 -5.77
N GLN A 69 33.06 -13.10 -5.32
CA GLN A 69 33.31 -12.83 -3.91
C GLN A 69 32.28 -11.82 -3.38
N ASN A 70 31.24 -12.34 -2.76
CA ASN A 70 30.22 -11.52 -2.09
C ASN A 70 30.59 -11.36 -0.60
N THR A 71 31.49 -10.45 -0.30
CA THR A 71 31.88 -10.15 1.08
C THR A 71 30.73 -9.58 1.87
N ALA A 72 30.66 -9.93 3.16
CA ALA A 72 29.69 -9.31 4.05
C ALA A 72 29.90 -7.78 4.13
N THR A 73 28.82 -7.04 3.95
CA THR A 73 28.79 -5.57 4.10
C THR A 73 27.95 -5.18 5.31
N PRO A 74 28.16 -4.00 5.89
CA PRO A 74 27.40 -3.57 7.05
C PRO A 74 25.94 -3.28 6.69
N LEU A 75 25.05 -3.56 7.62
CA LEU A 75 23.65 -3.12 7.60
C LEU A 75 23.44 -2.04 8.65
N SER A 76 22.62 -1.05 8.32
CA SER A 76 22.11 -0.07 9.28
C SER A 76 20.68 -0.43 9.66
N VAL A 77 20.38 -0.36 10.95
CA VAL A 77 19.03 -0.60 11.47
C VAL A 77 18.58 0.67 12.19
N HIS A 78 17.52 1.29 11.69
CA HIS A 78 16.90 2.44 12.32
C HIS A 78 15.63 2.00 13.03
N LEU A 79 15.58 2.19 14.34
CA LEU A 79 14.37 1.94 15.13
C LEU A 79 13.73 3.27 15.49
N THR A 80 12.55 3.49 14.97
CA THR A 80 11.72 4.64 15.30
C THR A 80 10.58 4.19 16.17
N LEU A 81 10.46 4.76 17.37
CA LEU A 81 9.29 4.50 18.21
C LEU A 81 8.05 5.04 17.50
N ALA A 82 7.00 4.20 17.43
CA ALA A 82 5.69 4.65 16.98
C ALA A 82 5.19 5.71 17.97
N ARG A 83 5.50 6.96 17.71
CA ARG A 83 4.83 8.06 18.38
C ARG A 83 3.40 8.09 17.80
N PRO A 84 2.37 8.38 18.64
CA PRO A 84 1.12 8.85 18.06
C PRO A 84 1.55 9.94 17.08
N ARG A 85 1.18 9.83 15.82
CA ARG A 85 1.41 10.91 14.86
C ARG A 85 0.97 12.16 15.59
N SER A 86 1.92 13.08 15.88
CA SER A 86 1.51 14.40 16.29
C SER A 86 0.43 14.75 15.28
N GLN A 87 -0.65 15.32 15.72
CA GLN A 87 -1.63 15.93 14.83
C GLN A 87 -0.92 17.11 14.12
N ALA A 88 0.08 16.81 13.29
CA ALA A 88 0.41 17.66 12.19
C ALA A 88 -0.95 17.88 11.53
N ARG A 89 -1.44 19.09 11.57
CA ARG A 89 -2.65 19.46 10.81
C ARG A 89 -2.41 18.90 9.43
N PHE A 90 -3.14 17.83 9.11
CA PHE A 90 -3.12 17.28 7.78
C PHE A 90 -3.81 18.35 6.95
N GLU A 91 -3.04 19.08 6.18
CA GLU A 91 -3.60 19.99 5.21
C GLU A 91 -4.22 19.11 4.12
N LEU A 92 -5.52 19.31 3.92
CA LEU A 92 -6.22 18.63 2.84
C LEU A 92 -5.58 19.06 1.53
N PRO A 93 -5.48 18.14 0.53
CA PRO A 93 -4.95 18.50 -0.76
C PRO A 93 -5.81 19.61 -1.38
N ASP A 94 -5.15 20.55 -2.04
CA ASP A 94 -5.83 21.60 -2.77
C ASP A 94 -6.74 21.04 -3.86
N PRO A 95 -7.89 21.64 -4.11
CA PRO A 95 -8.75 21.29 -5.23
C PRO A 95 -8.04 21.58 -6.55
N LEU A 96 -8.32 20.76 -7.58
CA LEU A 96 -7.73 20.91 -8.91
C LEU A 96 -8.20 22.18 -9.65
N ALA A 97 -9.33 22.74 -9.24
CA ALA A 97 -9.93 23.97 -9.74
C ALA A 97 -10.81 24.58 -8.65
N ASP A 98 -11.34 25.78 -8.87
CA ASP A 98 -12.26 26.40 -7.92
C ASP A 98 -13.48 25.50 -7.67
N PRO A 99 -13.71 25.07 -6.42
CA PRO A 99 -14.77 24.11 -6.14
C PRO A 99 -16.15 24.79 -6.26
N ILE A 100 -17.04 24.15 -7.02
CA ILE A 100 -18.45 24.56 -7.13
C ILE A 100 -19.32 23.89 -6.06
N LEU A 101 -18.81 22.83 -5.43
CA LEU A 101 -19.45 22.10 -4.36
C LEU A 101 -18.36 21.59 -3.39
N ASP A 102 -18.48 21.96 -2.13
CA ASP A 102 -17.69 21.40 -1.02
C ASP A 102 -18.65 20.69 -0.06
N LEU A 103 -18.52 19.38 0.05
CA LEU A 103 -19.48 18.55 0.75
C LEU A 103 -18.80 17.60 1.72
N ARG A 104 -19.08 17.74 3.00
CA ARG A 104 -18.66 16.76 4.02
C ARG A 104 -19.69 15.64 4.14
N VAL A 105 -19.30 14.43 3.77
CA VAL A 105 -20.09 13.21 4.03
C VAL A 105 -19.73 12.69 5.42
N LYS A 106 -20.69 12.68 6.34
CA LYS A 106 -20.49 12.19 7.70
C LYS A 106 -20.42 10.65 7.69
N SER A 107 -19.75 10.07 8.69
CA SER A 107 -19.70 8.62 8.84
C SER A 107 -21.13 8.04 8.95
N ALA A 108 -21.33 6.83 8.40
CA ALA A 108 -22.61 6.15 8.31
C ALA A 108 -23.73 6.94 7.58
N THR A 109 -23.35 7.82 6.66
CA THR A 109 -24.30 8.53 5.77
C THR A 109 -23.88 8.42 4.32
N ALA A 110 -24.81 8.70 3.41
CA ALA A 110 -24.55 8.82 1.98
C ALA A 110 -25.01 10.17 1.44
N ARG A 111 -24.43 10.60 0.33
CA ARG A 111 -24.83 11.78 -0.42
C ARG A 111 -24.81 11.45 -1.90
N ALA A 112 -25.79 11.95 -2.62
CA ALA A 112 -25.85 11.91 -4.06
C ALA A 112 -25.88 13.33 -4.61
N PHE A 113 -25.19 13.56 -5.71
CA PHE A 113 -25.15 14.84 -6.40
C PHE A 113 -24.94 14.63 -7.89
N PHE A 114 -25.37 15.60 -8.67
CA PHE A 114 -25.21 15.59 -10.12
C PHE A 114 -23.85 16.20 -10.51
N VAL A 115 -23.19 15.58 -11.49
CA VAL A 115 -21.91 16.03 -12.04
C VAL A 115 -22.01 16.10 -13.56
N LYS A 116 -21.49 17.14 -14.17
CA LYS A 116 -21.44 17.28 -15.63
C LYS A 116 -20.18 16.66 -16.20
N ALA A 117 -20.23 16.28 -17.45
CA ALA A 117 -19.05 15.85 -18.17
C ALA A 117 -17.99 16.98 -18.21
N GLY A 118 -16.77 16.65 -17.83
CA GLY A 118 -15.66 17.60 -17.73
C GLY A 118 -15.42 18.18 -16.33
N ASP A 119 -16.36 17.99 -15.38
CA ASP A 119 -16.11 18.38 -13.99
C ASP A 119 -15.16 17.37 -13.31
N TYR A 120 -14.39 17.86 -12.36
CA TYR A 120 -13.56 17.04 -11.47
C TYR A 120 -14.31 16.70 -10.19
N VAL A 121 -14.21 15.46 -9.76
CA VAL A 121 -14.68 15.00 -8.43
C VAL A 121 -13.46 14.56 -7.65
N GLN A 122 -13.19 15.22 -6.54
CA GLN A 122 -12.11 14.87 -5.63
C GLN A 122 -12.71 14.30 -4.35
N ILE A 123 -12.35 13.06 -4.02
CA ILE A 123 -12.82 12.40 -2.79
C ILE A 123 -11.62 12.31 -1.84
N ILE A 124 -11.78 12.84 -0.64
CA ILE A 124 -10.71 12.94 0.34
C ILE A 124 -11.11 12.20 1.61
N ASP A 125 -10.31 11.22 2.03
CA ASP A 125 -10.42 10.60 3.35
C ASP A 125 -9.74 11.50 4.38
N VAL A 126 -10.54 12.33 5.03
CA VAL A 126 -10.06 13.45 5.86
C VAL A 126 -9.31 12.99 7.11
N ASP A 127 -9.82 11.95 7.76
CA ASP A 127 -9.26 11.46 9.02
C ASP A 127 -8.41 10.18 8.82
N GLY A 128 -8.43 9.62 7.61
CA GLY A 128 -7.82 8.34 7.27
C GLY A 128 -8.62 7.15 7.78
N ARG A 129 -8.41 5.97 7.17
CA ARG A 129 -9.02 4.68 7.54
C ARG A 129 -10.51 4.58 7.27
N GLN A 130 -11.10 5.48 6.49
CA GLN A 130 -12.48 5.37 6.08
C GLN A 130 -12.58 4.54 4.80
N CYS A 131 -13.26 3.42 4.87
CA CYS A 131 -13.74 2.73 3.68
C CYS A 131 -14.94 3.49 3.11
N THR A 132 -14.89 3.80 1.81
CA THR A 132 -15.93 4.60 1.15
C THR A 132 -16.46 3.82 -0.04
N ASP A 133 -17.78 3.58 -0.06
CA ASP A 133 -18.46 3.06 -1.24
C ASP A 133 -18.73 4.19 -2.23
N PHE A 134 -18.36 3.97 -3.47
CA PHE A 134 -18.56 4.94 -4.55
C PHE A 134 -19.38 4.31 -5.66
N GLN A 135 -20.46 4.98 -6.06
CA GLN A 135 -21.32 4.58 -7.16
C GLN A 135 -21.46 5.75 -8.13
N CYS A 136 -21.48 5.45 -9.41
CA CYS A 136 -21.67 6.42 -10.48
C CYS A 136 -22.67 5.89 -11.49
N PHE A 137 -23.64 6.72 -11.88
CA PHE A 137 -24.71 6.36 -12.80
C PHE A 137 -24.73 7.30 -13.99
N SER A 138 -25.06 6.78 -15.15
CA SER A 138 -25.29 7.58 -16.34
C SER A 138 -26.54 8.44 -16.17
N ALA A 139 -26.38 9.76 -16.05
CA ALA A 139 -27.49 10.69 -15.89
C ALA A 139 -28.50 10.60 -17.03
N ARG A 140 -28.03 10.51 -18.27
CA ARG A 140 -28.90 10.39 -19.46
C ARG A 140 -29.81 9.15 -19.46
N LYS A 141 -29.34 8.07 -18.82
CA LYS A 141 -30.12 6.85 -18.69
C LYS A 141 -31.05 6.92 -17.51
N LEU A 142 -30.62 7.50 -16.39
CA LEU A 142 -31.50 7.78 -15.25
C LEU A 142 -32.69 8.67 -15.63
N ASP A 143 -32.49 9.68 -16.46
CA ASP A 143 -33.56 10.54 -16.98
C ASP A 143 -34.61 9.79 -17.79
N ARG A 144 -34.26 8.61 -18.30
CA ARG A 144 -35.16 7.68 -19.02
C ARG A 144 -35.73 6.56 -18.14
N GLY A 145 -35.48 6.64 -16.82
CA GLY A 145 -35.89 5.60 -15.87
C GLY A 145 -35.03 4.33 -15.92
N LEU A 146 -33.84 4.39 -16.50
CA LEU A 146 -32.92 3.24 -16.60
C LEU A 146 -31.78 3.40 -15.63
N GLU A 147 -31.67 2.50 -14.68
CA GLU A 147 -30.49 2.41 -13.82
C GLU A 147 -29.34 1.83 -14.63
N HIS A 148 -28.31 2.63 -14.84
CA HIS A 148 -27.13 2.25 -15.60
C HIS A 148 -25.88 2.77 -14.90
N ALA A 149 -25.28 1.87 -14.16
CA ALA A 149 -24.18 2.18 -13.26
C ALA A 149 -22.83 1.88 -13.89
N LEU A 150 -21.81 2.37 -13.23
CA LEU A 150 -20.44 1.89 -13.37
C LEU A 150 -20.40 0.38 -13.15
N ASP A 151 -19.72 -0.35 -14.06
CA ASP A 151 -19.56 -1.80 -14.02
C ASP A 151 -18.08 -2.15 -13.78
N VAL A 152 -17.79 -2.61 -12.58
CA VAL A 152 -16.43 -2.99 -12.20
C VAL A 152 -15.95 -4.27 -12.88
N THR A 153 -16.87 -5.19 -13.25
CA THR A 153 -16.52 -6.41 -13.96
C THR A 153 -16.14 -6.10 -15.41
N ALA A 154 -16.95 -5.28 -16.09
CA ALA A 154 -16.62 -4.78 -17.42
C ALA A 154 -15.30 -4.02 -17.44
N THR A 155 -15.12 -3.12 -16.48
CA THR A 155 -13.90 -2.34 -16.30
C THR A 155 -12.65 -3.23 -16.16
N ARG A 156 -12.66 -4.21 -15.27
CA ARG A 156 -11.53 -5.13 -15.08
C ARG A 156 -11.26 -6.00 -16.31
N SER A 157 -12.32 -6.44 -16.99
CA SER A 157 -12.19 -7.27 -18.19
C SER A 157 -11.51 -6.53 -19.33
N ILE A 158 -11.78 -5.21 -19.47
CA ILE A 158 -11.14 -4.37 -20.49
C ILE A 158 -9.69 -4.07 -20.12
N MET A 159 -9.42 -3.76 -18.87
CA MET A 159 -8.09 -3.31 -18.45
C MET A 159 -7.10 -4.43 -18.18
N GLY A 160 -7.58 -5.60 -17.72
CA GLY A 160 -6.74 -6.66 -17.20
C GLY A 160 -6.07 -6.32 -15.84
N HIS A 161 -6.55 -5.30 -15.13
CA HIS A 161 -6.07 -4.86 -13.83
C HIS A 161 -7.18 -4.87 -12.77
N ALA A 162 -6.79 -4.84 -11.50
CA ALA A 162 -7.73 -4.89 -10.39
C ALA A 162 -8.64 -3.64 -10.33
N TYR A 163 -8.09 -2.46 -10.64
CA TYR A 163 -8.82 -1.18 -10.69
C TYR A 163 -8.05 -0.17 -11.56
N PRO A 164 -8.74 0.86 -12.11
CA PRO A 164 -8.11 1.93 -12.87
C PRO A 164 -7.15 2.77 -12.03
N MET A 165 -6.07 3.19 -12.67
CA MET A 165 -5.05 4.10 -12.11
C MET A 165 -4.77 5.22 -13.13
N PRO A 166 -4.23 6.36 -12.71
CA PRO A 166 -3.81 7.41 -13.64
C PRO A 166 -2.90 6.87 -14.74
N GLY A 167 -3.16 7.26 -15.99
CA GLY A 167 -2.38 6.84 -17.16
C GLY A 167 -3.15 5.98 -18.15
N LEU A 168 -2.51 4.98 -18.73
CA LEU A 168 -3.08 4.19 -19.84
C LEU A 168 -4.40 3.49 -19.51
N HIS A 169 -4.54 3.01 -18.27
CA HIS A 169 -5.71 2.29 -17.79
C HIS A 169 -6.44 3.09 -16.70
N SER A 170 -6.91 4.28 -17.06
CA SER A 170 -7.47 5.25 -16.12
C SER A 170 -9.00 5.27 -16.05
N LYS A 171 -9.71 4.48 -16.87
CA LYS A 171 -11.14 4.65 -17.04
C LYS A 171 -11.95 3.54 -16.38
N TYR A 172 -13.03 3.93 -15.72
CA TYR A 172 -14.12 3.04 -15.35
C TYR A 172 -15.21 3.08 -16.42
N TYR A 173 -15.73 1.93 -16.75
CA TYR A 173 -16.71 1.73 -17.79
C TYR A 173 -18.09 1.39 -17.19
N ASP A 174 -19.13 1.75 -17.91
CA ASP A 174 -20.48 1.33 -17.59
C ASP A 174 -20.81 -0.05 -18.19
N GLN A 175 -22.05 -0.49 -18.02
CA GLN A 175 -22.54 -1.78 -18.53
C GLN A 175 -22.56 -1.88 -20.07
N ASP A 176 -22.54 -0.76 -20.79
CA ASP A 176 -22.42 -0.71 -22.25
C ASP A 176 -20.97 -0.62 -22.73
N LEU A 177 -19.98 -0.79 -21.84
CA LEU A 177 -18.55 -0.65 -22.11
C LEU A 177 -18.15 0.78 -22.55
N LEU A 178 -18.94 1.78 -22.16
CA LEU A 178 -18.62 3.18 -22.40
C LEU A 178 -17.90 3.77 -21.18
N PRO A 179 -16.86 4.59 -21.37
CA PRO A 179 -16.16 5.23 -20.25
C PRO A 179 -17.10 6.21 -19.55
N LEU A 180 -17.27 6.04 -18.24
CA LEU A 180 -18.12 6.88 -17.42
C LEU A 180 -17.32 7.90 -16.60
N ILE A 181 -16.20 7.47 -16.03
CA ILE A 181 -15.26 8.32 -15.28
C ILE A 181 -13.82 7.96 -15.61
N GLU A 182 -12.92 8.90 -15.39
CA GLU A 182 -11.49 8.72 -15.56
C GLU A 182 -10.74 9.12 -14.29
N VAL A 183 -9.84 8.25 -13.85
CA VAL A 183 -8.96 8.52 -12.71
C VAL A 183 -7.79 9.37 -13.19
N ILE A 184 -7.70 10.60 -12.71
CA ILE A 184 -6.62 11.53 -13.08
C ILE A 184 -5.55 11.66 -11.99
N GLN A 185 -5.91 11.37 -10.74
CA GLN A 185 -5.01 11.38 -9.60
C GLN A 185 -5.44 10.32 -8.59
N ASP A 186 -4.48 9.61 -8.03
CA ASP A 186 -4.66 8.63 -6.98
C ASP A 186 -3.45 8.65 -6.04
N THR A 187 -3.67 8.99 -4.79
CA THR A 187 -2.63 9.02 -3.74
C THR A 187 -2.75 7.85 -2.77
N CYS A 188 -3.80 7.04 -2.89
CA CYS A 188 -4.07 5.90 -2.04
C CYS A 188 -3.51 4.60 -2.63
N GLY A 189 -3.74 4.34 -3.92
CA GLY A 189 -3.31 3.15 -4.62
C GLY A 189 -3.89 1.84 -4.05
N ARG A 190 -5.04 1.90 -3.39
CA ARG A 190 -5.70 0.74 -2.77
C ARG A 190 -7.21 0.88 -2.92
N HIS A 191 -7.74 0.23 -3.94
CA HIS A 191 -9.17 0.23 -4.23
C HIS A 191 -9.67 -1.19 -4.44
N ASP A 192 -10.85 -1.48 -3.90
CA ASP A 192 -11.53 -2.76 -4.11
C ASP A 192 -12.58 -2.60 -5.21
N ALA A 193 -12.35 -3.25 -6.34
CA ALA A 193 -13.30 -3.35 -7.44
C ALA A 193 -13.84 -4.78 -7.61
N PHE A 194 -13.72 -5.62 -6.60
CA PHE A 194 -14.25 -6.99 -6.60
C PHE A 194 -15.54 -7.10 -5.78
N ASN A 195 -15.62 -6.36 -4.68
CA ASN A 195 -16.82 -6.32 -3.87
C ASN A 195 -17.76 -5.23 -4.38
N LEU A 196 -19.05 -5.52 -4.32
CA LEU A 196 -20.09 -4.53 -4.63
C LEU A 196 -20.19 -3.52 -3.48
N ALA A 197 -20.50 -2.27 -3.81
CA ALA A 197 -20.85 -1.27 -2.82
C ALA A 197 -22.06 -1.73 -1.99
N CYS A 198 -22.05 -1.42 -0.70
CA CYS A 198 -23.14 -1.76 0.20
C CYS A 198 -24.43 -1.11 -0.25
N THR A 199 -25.50 -1.87 -0.31
CA THR A 199 -26.86 -1.34 -0.52
C THR A 199 -27.57 -1.33 0.83
N ALA A 200 -28.09 -0.18 1.23
CA ALA A 200 -29.02 -0.12 2.35
C ALA A 200 -30.34 -0.78 1.89
N LYS A 201 -30.69 -1.90 2.50
CA LYS A 201 -32.03 -2.47 2.45
C LYS A 201 -32.76 -2.14 3.72
#